data_4cd48483be60c35072758660f30813c9
#
_entry.id   4cd48483be60c35072758660f30813c9
#
_cell.length_a   1.000
_cell.length_b   1.000
_cell.length_c   1.000
_cell.angle_alpha   90.00
_cell.angle_beta   90.00
_cell.angle_gamma   90.00
#
_symmetry.space_group_name_H-M   'P 1'
#
loop_
_entity.id
_entity.type
_entity.pdbx_description
1 polymer ?
#
loop_
_entity_poly.entity_id
_entity_poly.type
_entity_poly.pdbx_seq_one_letter_code
_entity_poly.pdbx_strand_id
1 'polypeptide(L)'
;IGGGPCTYNPEPLADFFDLFYIGEGETSYDALLDLYKEWKKGDASREAFLHQAAKIPGIYVPSLYEVSYKEDGTLASMEPVYDDIPKKIEKQVVTELTASVYPDKPVVPFLKVTQDRVVLEVQRGCIRGCRFCQAGMIYRPLREKDVERLKRQADIMLKNTGYEEISLSSLSTSDYRELEDLINYLIEHHGKEHVNISLPSLRVDAFSLDVMGKVQDIKKSSLTFAPEAGSQRLRDVINKGLTEDIILHG
;
A
#
# COMPACT_ATOMS: atom_id res chain seq x y z
N ILE A 1 12.64 -2.45 -10.87
CA ILE A 1 11.63 -2.92 -9.92
C ILE A 1 11.14 -1.77 -9.04
N GLY A 2 9.87 -1.72 -8.70
CA GLY A 2 9.28 -0.69 -7.86
C GLY A 2 8.27 -1.24 -6.87
N GLY A 3 8.11 -0.56 -5.72
CA GLY A 3 7.14 -0.89 -4.68
C GLY A 3 7.41 -2.19 -3.93
N GLY A 4 6.66 -2.38 -2.84
CA GLY A 4 6.75 -3.58 -2.02
C GLY A 4 8.01 -3.68 -1.15
N PRO A 5 8.12 -4.75 -0.33
CA PRO A 5 9.22 -4.91 0.63
C PRO A 5 10.61 -5.00 0.02
N CYS A 6 10.75 -5.56 -1.18
CA CYS A 6 12.05 -5.75 -1.85
C CYS A 6 12.75 -4.44 -2.20
N THR A 7 12.00 -3.34 -2.38
CA THR A 7 12.62 -2.02 -2.66
C THR A 7 13.18 -1.35 -1.41
N TYR A 8 12.84 -1.83 -0.21
CA TYR A 8 13.37 -1.31 1.05
C TYR A 8 14.62 -2.04 1.54
N ASN A 9 14.93 -3.17 0.93
CA ASN A 9 16.20 -3.86 1.07
C ASN A 9 16.57 -4.40 -0.31
N PRO A 10 17.01 -3.56 -1.24
CA PRO A 10 17.26 -3.92 -2.64
C PRO A 10 18.53 -4.75 -2.85
N GLU A 11 19.50 -4.65 -1.94
CA GLU A 11 20.84 -5.25 -2.10
C GLU A 11 20.85 -6.74 -2.44
N PRO A 12 20.01 -7.61 -1.83
CA PRO A 12 19.95 -9.02 -2.22
C PRO A 12 19.53 -9.27 -3.67
N LEU A 13 18.95 -8.25 -4.33
CA LEU A 13 18.48 -8.29 -5.71
C LEU A 13 19.28 -7.40 -6.66
N ALA A 14 20.33 -6.73 -6.18
CA ALA A 14 21.09 -5.74 -6.93
C ALA A 14 21.70 -6.29 -8.22
N ASP A 15 22.15 -7.54 -8.24
CA ASP A 15 22.73 -8.19 -9.43
C ASP A 15 21.69 -8.53 -10.51
N PHE A 16 20.40 -8.51 -10.17
CA PHE A 16 19.32 -8.91 -11.09
C PHE A 16 18.55 -7.73 -11.68
N PHE A 17 18.65 -6.54 -11.07
CA PHE A 17 17.87 -5.36 -11.45
C PHE A 17 18.77 -4.14 -11.66
N ASP A 18 18.49 -3.40 -12.73
CA ASP A 18 19.23 -2.19 -13.07
C ASP A 18 18.97 -1.03 -12.12
N LEU A 19 17.71 -0.91 -11.68
CA LEU A 19 17.28 0.16 -10.80
C LEU A 19 16.11 -0.27 -9.92
N PHE A 20 15.99 0.41 -8.79
CA PHE A 20 14.87 0.27 -7.85
C PHE A 20 14.22 1.63 -7.67
N TYR A 21 12.88 1.64 -7.72
CA TYR A 21 12.09 2.79 -7.34
C TYR A 21 11.61 2.64 -5.90
N ILE A 22 12.02 3.52 -5.01
CA ILE A 22 11.77 3.45 -3.58
C ILE A 22 10.65 4.40 -3.18
N GLY A 23 9.44 3.85 -2.95
CA GLY A 23 8.29 4.62 -2.53
C GLY A 23 7.07 4.47 -3.42
N GLU A 24 6.24 5.50 -3.43
CA GLU A 24 4.95 5.56 -4.13
C GLU A 24 5.13 6.18 -5.52
N GLY A 25 4.65 5.48 -6.54
CA GLY A 25 4.92 5.79 -7.94
C GLY A 25 4.34 7.11 -8.44
N GLU A 26 3.26 7.58 -7.81
CA GLU A 26 2.54 8.78 -8.23
C GLU A 26 3.37 10.08 -8.14
N THR A 27 4.51 10.07 -7.47
CA THR A 27 5.34 11.27 -7.26
C THR A 27 6.30 11.55 -8.41
N SER A 28 7.08 10.56 -8.84
CA SER A 28 8.17 10.77 -9.80
C SER A 28 8.30 9.67 -10.88
N TYR A 29 7.35 8.72 -10.93
CA TYR A 29 7.40 7.65 -11.91
C TYR A 29 7.29 8.15 -13.36
N ASP A 30 6.52 9.22 -13.58
CA ASP A 30 6.39 9.86 -14.89
C ASP A 30 7.73 10.38 -15.41
N ALA A 31 8.56 10.96 -14.54
CA ALA A 31 9.89 11.43 -14.92
C ALA A 31 10.79 10.29 -15.41
N LEU A 32 10.71 9.10 -14.76
CA LEU A 32 11.44 7.92 -15.21
C LEU A 32 10.95 7.42 -16.58
N LEU A 33 9.62 7.37 -16.77
CA LEU A 33 9.02 6.92 -18.02
C LEU A 33 9.33 7.87 -19.18
N ASP A 34 9.33 9.17 -18.93
CA ASP A 34 9.68 10.18 -19.94
C ASP A 34 11.17 10.12 -20.30
N LEU A 35 12.05 10.00 -19.30
CA LEU A 35 13.47 9.76 -19.55
C LEU A 35 13.68 8.49 -20.39
N TYR A 36 12.97 7.40 -20.08
CA TYR A 36 13.06 6.16 -20.85
C TYR A 36 12.57 6.32 -22.29
N LYS A 37 11.48 7.04 -22.51
CA LYS A 37 10.96 7.32 -23.86
C LYS A 37 11.96 8.11 -24.71
N GLU A 38 12.60 9.13 -24.12
CA GLU A 38 13.62 9.92 -24.81
C GLU A 38 14.89 9.10 -25.08
N TRP A 39 15.34 8.33 -24.12
CA TRP A 39 16.49 7.44 -24.31
C TRP A 39 16.26 6.44 -25.45
N LYS A 40 15.06 5.86 -25.57
CA LYS A 40 14.74 4.92 -26.67
C LYS A 40 14.76 5.53 -28.07
N LYS A 41 14.66 6.83 -28.19
CA LYS A 41 14.70 7.55 -29.49
C LYS A 41 16.13 7.93 -29.91
N GLY A 42 17.08 7.90 -28.97
CA GLY A 42 18.46 8.31 -29.18
C GLY A 42 19.44 7.14 -29.21
N ASP A 43 20.74 7.48 -29.33
CA ASP A 43 21.85 6.53 -29.38
C ASP A 43 22.63 6.47 -28.06
N ALA A 44 22.09 7.02 -26.97
CA ALA A 44 22.74 7.04 -25.67
C ALA A 44 22.87 5.62 -25.10
N SER A 45 24.00 5.34 -24.44
CA SER A 45 24.24 4.02 -23.83
C SER A 45 23.31 3.75 -22.65
N ARG A 46 23.19 2.47 -22.26
CA ARG A 46 22.43 2.06 -21.07
C ARG A 46 23.00 2.69 -19.80
N GLU A 47 24.31 2.78 -19.68
CA GLU A 47 25.01 3.41 -18.56
C GLU A 47 24.63 4.89 -18.44
N ALA A 48 24.58 5.61 -19.56
CA ALA A 48 24.16 7.00 -19.59
C ALA A 48 22.70 7.16 -19.15
N PHE A 49 21.81 6.26 -19.57
CA PHE A 49 20.43 6.23 -19.09
C PHE A 49 20.34 6.00 -17.58
N LEU A 50 21.03 4.99 -17.05
CA LEU A 50 21.03 4.66 -15.62
C LEU A 50 21.60 5.80 -14.78
N HIS A 51 22.66 6.46 -15.27
CA HIS A 51 23.24 7.63 -14.60
C HIS A 51 22.25 8.81 -14.51
N GLN A 52 21.46 9.07 -15.56
CA GLN A 52 20.42 10.09 -15.51
C GLN A 52 19.22 9.65 -14.66
N ALA A 53 18.83 8.39 -14.71
CA ALA A 53 17.74 7.84 -13.91
C ALA A 53 18.03 7.96 -12.40
N ALA A 54 19.27 7.75 -11.97
CA ALA A 54 19.68 7.87 -10.56
C ALA A 54 19.51 9.28 -9.97
N LYS A 55 19.34 10.31 -10.81
CA LYS A 55 19.05 11.69 -10.36
C LYS A 55 17.57 11.95 -10.09
N ILE A 56 16.70 11.03 -10.52
CA ILE A 56 15.25 11.13 -10.26
C ILE A 56 14.99 10.74 -8.80
N PRO A 57 14.20 11.54 -8.03
CA PRO A 57 13.89 11.21 -6.65
C PRO A 57 13.31 9.80 -6.50
N GLY A 58 13.83 9.04 -5.54
CA GLY A 58 13.40 7.67 -5.26
C GLY A 58 14.06 6.58 -6.10
N ILE A 59 14.89 6.93 -7.09
CA ILE A 59 15.60 5.93 -7.89
C ILE A 59 16.95 5.57 -7.26
N TYR A 60 17.14 4.28 -7.04
CA TYR A 60 18.39 3.68 -6.64
C TYR A 60 18.94 2.80 -7.79
N VAL A 61 20.16 3.07 -8.22
CA VAL A 61 20.87 2.31 -9.26
C VAL A 61 22.10 1.66 -8.61
N PRO A 62 22.07 0.36 -8.27
CA PRO A 62 23.14 -0.30 -7.51
C PRO A 62 24.54 -0.14 -8.12
N SER A 63 24.66 -0.24 -9.44
CA SER A 63 25.94 -0.14 -10.16
C SER A 63 26.63 1.22 -10.04
N LEU A 64 25.96 2.23 -9.50
CA LEU A 64 26.52 3.57 -9.26
C LEU A 64 27.00 3.79 -7.83
N TYR A 65 27.08 2.73 -7.02
CA TYR A 65 27.57 2.77 -5.65
C TYR A 65 28.65 1.71 -5.41
N GLU A 66 29.68 2.08 -4.66
CA GLU A 66 30.69 1.17 -4.15
C GLU A 66 30.37 0.82 -2.70
N VAL A 67 30.30 -0.49 -2.43
CA VAL A 67 30.04 -1.03 -1.11
C VAL A 67 31.32 -1.63 -0.55
N SER A 68 31.74 -1.22 0.64
CA SER A 68 32.89 -1.80 1.34
C SER A 68 32.46 -2.45 2.66
N TYR A 69 33.18 -3.49 3.04
CA TYR A 69 32.93 -4.27 4.26
C TYR A 69 34.13 -4.21 5.18
N LYS A 70 33.87 -4.31 6.49
CA LYS A 70 34.90 -4.49 7.50
C LYS A 70 35.39 -5.94 7.54
N GLU A 71 36.48 -6.19 8.29
CA GLU A 71 37.03 -7.54 8.45
C GLU A 71 36.03 -8.55 9.05
N ASP A 72 35.07 -8.08 9.87
CA ASP A 72 34.00 -8.90 10.47
C ASP A 72 32.80 -9.15 9.53
N GLY A 73 32.86 -8.68 8.28
CA GLY A 73 31.80 -8.81 7.28
C GLY A 73 30.65 -7.80 7.43
N THR A 74 30.73 -6.88 8.38
CA THR A 74 29.72 -5.81 8.49
C THR A 74 29.99 -4.68 7.49
N LEU A 75 28.92 -3.98 7.07
CA LEU A 75 29.01 -2.84 6.16
C LEU A 75 29.94 -1.76 6.75
N ALA A 76 30.94 -1.36 5.98
CA ALA A 76 31.82 -0.25 6.35
C ALA A 76 31.35 1.07 5.71
N SER A 77 31.08 1.07 4.40
CA SER A 77 30.56 2.24 3.68
C SER A 77 29.80 1.83 2.44
N MET A 78 28.93 2.72 1.99
CA MET A 78 28.26 2.68 0.69
C MET A 78 28.29 4.10 0.15
N GLU A 79 29.11 4.32 -0.87
CA GLU A 79 29.37 5.66 -1.43
C GLU A 79 29.04 5.67 -2.92
N PRO A 80 28.48 6.77 -3.45
CA PRO A 80 28.28 6.90 -4.89
C PRO A 80 29.63 7.00 -5.63
N VAL A 81 29.70 6.39 -6.81
CA VAL A 81 30.89 6.43 -7.69
C VAL A 81 31.12 7.82 -8.27
N TYR A 82 30.06 8.61 -8.44
CA TYR A 82 30.12 9.94 -9.02
C TYR A 82 29.55 10.99 -8.05
N ASP A 83 30.14 12.19 -8.07
CA ASP A 83 29.77 13.30 -7.18
C ASP A 83 28.33 13.82 -7.37
N ASP A 84 27.76 13.64 -8.55
CA ASP A 84 26.42 14.07 -8.91
C ASP A 84 25.33 13.02 -8.67
N ILE A 85 25.69 11.88 -8.10
CA ILE A 85 24.76 10.83 -7.66
C ILE A 85 24.42 11.02 -6.17
N PRO A 86 23.13 10.93 -5.78
CA PRO A 86 22.72 11.15 -4.42
C PRO A 86 23.35 10.14 -3.44
N LYS A 87 23.94 10.62 -2.34
CA LYS A 87 24.44 9.74 -1.26
C LYS A 87 23.33 8.99 -0.52
N LYS A 88 22.12 9.51 -0.55
CA LYS A 88 20.96 8.95 0.12
C LYS A 88 19.74 9.00 -0.77
N ILE A 89 19.09 7.88 -0.93
CA ILE A 89 17.83 7.78 -1.65
C ILE A 89 16.66 8.04 -0.71
N GLU A 90 15.87 9.05 -1.01
CA GLU A 90 14.69 9.39 -0.22
C GLU A 90 13.45 8.64 -0.73
N LYS A 91 12.76 7.99 0.21
CA LYS A 91 11.49 7.34 -0.09
C LYS A 91 10.46 8.35 -0.58
N GLN A 92 9.87 8.08 -1.72
CA GLN A 92 8.80 8.89 -2.28
C GLN A 92 7.47 8.59 -1.58
N VAL A 93 6.74 9.63 -1.20
CA VAL A 93 5.48 9.52 -0.44
C VAL A 93 4.46 10.49 -0.99
N VAL A 94 3.27 10.00 -1.34
CA VAL A 94 2.11 10.83 -1.66
C VAL A 94 1.53 11.38 -0.37
N THR A 95 1.63 12.68 -0.15
CA THR A 95 1.11 13.34 1.05
C THR A 95 -0.40 13.58 0.98
N GLU A 96 -0.91 13.92 -0.21
CA GLU A 96 -2.33 14.21 -0.49
C GLU A 96 -3.00 13.03 -1.19
N LEU A 97 -3.35 11.99 -0.42
CA LEU A 97 -3.90 10.76 -0.96
C LEU A 97 -5.25 10.94 -1.68
N THR A 98 -6.07 11.89 -1.24
CA THR A 98 -7.35 12.22 -1.88
C THR A 98 -7.18 12.71 -3.32
N ALA A 99 -6.12 13.44 -3.60
CA ALA A 99 -5.81 13.98 -4.92
C ALA A 99 -5.12 12.95 -5.84
N SER A 100 -4.67 11.81 -5.30
CA SER A 100 -3.99 10.79 -6.10
C SER A 100 -4.89 10.21 -7.19
N VAL A 101 -4.28 9.89 -8.33
CA VAL A 101 -4.99 9.26 -9.45
C VAL A 101 -5.45 7.86 -9.03
N TYR A 102 -6.73 7.59 -9.28
CA TYR A 102 -7.32 6.27 -9.07
C TYR A 102 -8.23 5.93 -10.26
N PRO A 103 -8.20 4.71 -10.80
CA PRO A 103 -8.94 4.37 -12.01
C PRO A 103 -10.45 4.36 -11.76
N ASP A 104 -11.17 5.23 -12.47
CA ASP A 104 -12.64 5.25 -12.46
C ASP A 104 -13.24 4.13 -13.35
N LYS A 105 -12.43 3.61 -14.28
CA LYS A 105 -12.80 2.51 -15.18
C LYS A 105 -11.73 1.43 -15.13
N PRO A 106 -11.71 0.60 -14.08
CA PRO A 106 -10.78 -0.51 -14.01
C PRO A 106 -11.05 -1.49 -15.14
N VAL A 107 -9.98 -2.14 -15.61
CA VAL A 107 -10.10 -3.18 -16.63
C VAL A 107 -10.77 -4.40 -16.02
N VAL A 108 -11.92 -4.76 -16.60
CA VAL A 108 -12.65 -5.97 -16.17
C VAL A 108 -12.16 -7.15 -17.00
N PRO A 109 -11.64 -8.22 -16.39
CA PRO A 109 -11.23 -9.41 -17.12
C PRO A 109 -12.41 -10.12 -17.76
N PHE A 110 -12.19 -10.73 -18.93
CA PHE A 110 -13.21 -11.53 -19.62
C PHE A 110 -13.58 -12.82 -18.86
N LEU A 111 -12.60 -13.40 -18.14
CA LEU A 111 -12.81 -14.57 -17.30
C LEU A 111 -13.00 -14.15 -15.85
N LYS A 112 -13.83 -14.87 -15.11
CA LYS A 112 -13.98 -14.68 -13.67
C LYS A 112 -12.64 -14.93 -12.97
N VAL A 113 -12.19 -13.98 -12.16
CA VAL A 113 -10.94 -14.02 -11.39
C VAL A 113 -11.22 -14.10 -9.89
N THR A 114 -10.21 -14.42 -9.10
CA THR A 114 -10.34 -14.55 -7.64
C THR A 114 -10.75 -13.24 -6.96
N GLN A 115 -10.29 -12.09 -7.50
CA GLN A 115 -10.58 -10.73 -6.98
C GLN A 115 -11.56 -9.99 -7.91
N ASP A 116 -12.72 -10.58 -8.14
CA ASP A 116 -13.75 -10.07 -9.07
C ASP A 116 -14.64 -9.04 -8.37
N ARG A 117 -14.05 -7.89 -8.03
CA ARG A 117 -14.67 -6.85 -7.20
C ARG A 117 -14.10 -5.45 -7.45
N VAL A 118 -14.86 -4.42 -7.08
CA VAL A 118 -14.32 -3.07 -6.93
C VAL A 118 -13.46 -3.01 -5.66
N VAL A 119 -12.29 -2.41 -5.77
CA VAL A 119 -11.43 -2.14 -4.61
C VAL A 119 -11.35 -0.64 -4.39
N LEU A 120 -11.63 -0.18 -3.18
CA LEU A 120 -11.43 1.20 -2.73
C LEU A 120 -10.26 1.26 -1.74
N GLU A 121 -9.20 1.93 -2.12
CA GLU A 121 -8.11 2.25 -1.20
C GLU A 121 -8.55 3.41 -0.29
N VAL A 122 -8.86 3.09 0.98
CA VAL A 122 -9.38 4.09 1.92
C VAL A 122 -8.28 4.84 2.65
N GLN A 123 -7.13 4.18 2.87
CA GLN A 123 -5.96 4.78 3.51
C GLN A 123 -4.68 4.04 3.17
N ARG A 124 -3.54 4.72 3.27
CA ARG A 124 -2.18 4.14 3.23
C ARG A 124 -1.48 4.32 4.56
N GLY A 125 -0.65 3.34 4.93
CA GLY A 125 0.02 3.30 6.21
C GLY A 125 -0.84 2.70 7.31
N CYS A 126 -0.30 2.69 8.53
CA CYS A 126 -0.97 2.18 9.72
C CYS A 126 -0.45 2.91 10.95
N ILE A 127 -1.34 3.30 11.86
CA ILE A 127 -0.99 3.96 13.12
C ILE A 127 -0.44 2.97 14.16
N ARG A 128 -0.67 1.68 13.95
CA ARG A 128 -0.29 0.63 14.90
C ARG A 128 1.22 0.39 14.85
N GLY A 129 1.76 -0.05 15.96
CA GLY A 129 3.20 -0.29 16.09
C GLY A 129 3.54 -1.76 16.34
N CYS A 130 2.83 -2.70 15.70
CA CYS A 130 3.11 -4.13 15.85
C CYS A 130 4.54 -4.43 15.42
N ARG A 131 5.36 -5.01 16.31
CA ARG A 131 6.81 -5.16 16.12
C ARG A 131 7.20 -6.13 15.02
N PHE A 132 6.31 -7.04 14.65
CA PHE A 132 6.52 -7.99 13.55
C PHE A 132 6.11 -7.43 12.19
N CYS A 133 5.38 -6.28 12.13
CA CYS A 133 4.75 -5.81 10.91
C CYS A 133 5.67 -4.89 10.10
N GLN A 134 6.31 -5.41 9.07
CA GLN A 134 7.12 -4.62 8.14
C GLN A 134 6.26 -3.60 7.38
N ALA A 135 5.07 -3.97 6.95
CA ALA A 135 4.16 -3.07 6.21
C ALA A 135 3.80 -1.82 7.04
N GLY A 136 3.60 -1.98 8.36
CA GLY A 136 3.34 -0.86 9.26
C GLY A 136 4.49 0.16 9.34
N MET A 137 5.71 -0.22 8.95
CA MET A 137 6.88 0.68 8.87
C MET A 137 7.07 1.23 7.46
N ILE A 138 6.94 0.36 6.44
CA ILE A 138 7.17 0.71 5.04
C ILE A 138 6.22 1.81 4.57
N TYR A 139 4.91 1.70 4.87
CA TYR A 139 3.87 2.57 4.34
C TYR A 139 3.55 3.79 5.22
N ARG A 140 4.39 4.12 6.19
CA ARG A 140 4.27 5.38 6.96
C ARG A 140 4.60 6.59 6.10
N PRO A 141 3.95 7.77 6.41
CA PRO A 141 2.94 8.04 7.43
C PRO A 141 1.55 7.49 7.07
N LEU A 142 0.62 7.49 8.05
CA LEU A 142 -0.79 7.25 7.78
C LEU A 142 -1.36 8.42 6.98
N ARG A 143 -2.09 8.13 5.93
CA ARG A 143 -2.86 9.09 5.12
C ARG A 143 -4.18 8.46 4.75
N GLU A 144 -5.24 9.19 5.02
CA GLU A 144 -6.62 8.78 4.73
C GLU A 144 -7.10 9.49 3.47
N LYS A 145 -7.96 8.84 2.72
CA LYS A 145 -8.66 9.43 1.59
C LYS A 145 -10.00 10.02 2.08
N ASP A 146 -10.35 11.16 1.57
CA ASP A 146 -11.62 11.83 1.86
C ASP A 146 -12.82 10.93 1.53
N VAL A 147 -13.79 10.88 2.45
CA VAL A 147 -14.96 9.99 2.35
C VAL A 147 -15.85 10.33 1.17
N GLU A 148 -16.04 11.62 0.87
CA GLU A 148 -16.85 12.04 -0.28
C GLU A 148 -16.18 11.66 -1.61
N ARG A 149 -14.85 11.65 -1.65
CA ARG A 149 -14.12 11.12 -2.80
C ARG A 149 -14.34 9.62 -2.95
N LEU A 150 -14.32 8.86 -1.87
CA LEU A 150 -14.57 7.41 -1.87
C LEU A 150 -15.99 7.05 -2.29
N LYS A 151 -16.99 7.78 -1.80
CA LYS A 151 -18.40 7.60 -2.20
C LYS A 151 -18.55 7.77 -3.72
N ARG A 152 -18.02 8.88 -4.28
CA ARG A 152 -18.05 9.10 -5.73
C ARG A 152 -17.31 8.03 -6.52
N GLN A 153 -16.15 7.56 -6.03
CA GLN A 153 -15.39 6.49 -6.67
C GLN A 153 -16.17 5.18 -6.68
N ALA A 154 -16.83 4.82 -5.56
CA ALA A 154 -17.68 3.64 -5.47
C ALA A 154 -18.76 3.65 -6.56
N ASP A 155 -19.54 4.74 -6.66
CA ASP A 155 -20.62 4.86 -7.64
C ASP A 155 -20.11 4.70 -9.07
N ILE A 156 -19.03 5.42 -9.41
CA ILE A 156 -18.46 5.40 -10.75
C ILE A 156 -17.92 4.02 -11.11
N MET A 157 -17.18 3.40 -10.18
CA MET A 157 -16.54 2.10 -10.45
C MET A 157 -17.57 0.98 -10.52
N LEU A 158 -18.56 0.92 -9.62
CA LEU A 158 -19.65 -0.06 -9.69
C LEU A 158 -20.42 0.07 -11.01
N LYS A 159 -20.80 1.30 -11.38
CA LYS A 159 -21.48 1.57 -12.66
C LYS A 159 -20.66 1.14 -13.89
N ASN A 160 -19.34 1.35 -13.86
CA ASN A 160 -18.47 1.06 -15.02
C ASN A 160 -18.07 -0.41 -15.13
N THR A 161 -18.09 -1.17 -14.03
CA THR A 161 -17.64 -2.57 -13.99
C THR A 161 -18.79 -3.57 -13.94
N GLY A 162 -19.92 -3.20 -13.34
CA GLY A 162 -21.01 -4.13 -13.03
C GLY A 162 -20.67 -5.16 -11.96
N TYR A 163 -19.64 -4.93 -11.15
CA TYR A 163 -19.31 -5.82 -10.03
C TYR A 163 -20.36 -5.74 -8.92
N GLU A 164 -20.60 -6.87 -8.29
CA GLU A 164 -21.53 -7.05 -7.17
C GLU A 164 -20.81 -7.10 -5.80
N GLU A 165 -19.54 -6.71 -5.75
CA GLU A 165 -18.77 -6.64 -4.52
C GLU A 165 -17.83 -5.42 -4.52
N ILE A 166 -17.75 -4.77 -3.36
CA ILE A 166 -16.81 -3.70 -3.08
C ILE A 166 -15.94 -4.08 -1.88
N SER A 167 -14.63 -3.90 -1.99
CA SER A 167 -13.69 -4.19 -0.91
C SER A 167 -12.95 -2.92 -0.51
N LEU A 168 -12.90 -2.63 0.79
CA LEU A 168 -12.14 -1.50 1.31
C LEU A 168 -10.69 -1.93 1.57
N SER A 169 -9.74 -1.35 0.85
CA SER A 169 -8.33 -1.72 0.95
C SER A 169 -7.55 -0.81 1.87
N SER A 170 -6.91 -1.40 2.89
CA SER A 170 -5.96 -0.73 3.78
C SER A 170 -5.17 -1.74 4.60
N LEU A 171 -4.20 -1.28 5.40
CA LEU A 171 -3.50 -2.10 6.40
C LEU A 171 -4.30 -2.28 7.70
N SER A 172 -5.30 -1.45 7.95
CA SER A 172 -6.17 -1.51 9.14
C SER A 172 -7.46 -0.76 8.85
N THR A 173 -8.42 -1.42 8.22
CA THR A 173 -9.66 -0.80 7.74
C THR A 173 -10.50 -0.24 8.90
N SER A 174 -10.52 -0.94 10.04
CA SER A 174 -11.23 -0.47 11.24
C SER A 174 -10.64 0.80 11.88
N ASP A 175 -9.44 1.22 11.49
CA ASP A 175 -8.83 2.47 11.95
C ASP A 175 -9.13 3.68 11.04
N TYR A 176 -9.84 3.50 9.92
CA TYR A 176 -10.27 4.59 9.06
C TYR A 176 -11.37 5.40 9.75
N ARG A 177 -11.16 6.72 9.92
CA ARG A 177 -12.03 7.57 10.75
C ARG A 177 -13.46 7.69 10.25
N GLU A 178 -13.63 7.72 8.94
CA GLU A 178 -14.94 7.90 8.29
C GLU A 178 -15.54 6.55 7.84
N LEU A 179 -15.12 5.43 8.46
CA LEU A 179 -15.55 4.08 8.05
C LEU A 179 -17.07 3.92 8.13
N GLU A 180 -17.67 4.36 9.23
CA GLU A 180 -19.11 4.21 9.44
C GLU A 180 -19.92 5.01 8.43
N ASP A 181 -19.53 6.24 8.13
CA ASP A 181 -20.19 7.09 7.14
C ASP A 181 -20.09 6.46 5.74
N LEU A 182 -18.92 5.96 5.36
CA LEU A 182 -18.72 5.26 4.08
C LEU A 182 -19.60 4.02 3.98
N ILE A 183 -19.63 3.17 5.02
CA ILE A 183 -20.44 1.95 5.03
C ILE A 183 -21.94 2.25 4.95
N ASN A 184 -22.42 3.20 5.74
CA ASN A 184 -23.83 3.60 5.70
C ASN A 184 -24.23 4.08 4.30
N TYR A 185 -23.39 4.91 3.66
CA TYR A 185 -23.61 5.36 2.29
C TYR A 185 -23.69 4.18 1.30
N LEU A 186 -22.73 3.26 1.36
CA LEU A 186 -22.72 2.10 0.45
C LEU A 186 -23.95 1.22 0.62
N ILE A 187 -24.40 1.02 1.87
CA ILE A 187 -25.61 0.25 2.16
C ILE A 187 -26.87 0.93 1.61
N GLU A 188 -27.02 2.23 1.85
CA GLU A 188 -28.19 2.99 1.41
C GLU A 188 -28.32 3.06 -0.11
N HIS A 189 -27.20 3.24 -0.83
CA HIS A 189 -27.20 3.46 -2.27
C HIS A 189 -27.10 2.17 -3.09
N HIS A 190 -26.36 1.16 -2.61
CA HIS A 190 -26.07 -0.06 -3.34
C HIS A 190 -26.58 -1.34 -2.69
N GLY A 191 -27.08 -1.28 -1.46
CA GLY A 191 -27.59 -2.47 -0.75
C GLY A 191 -28.77 -3.13 -1.46
N LYS A 192 -29.67 -2.34 -2.09
CA LYS A 192 -30.80 -2.86 -2.86
C LYS A 192 -30.38 -3.58 -4.16
N GLU A 193 -29.22 -3.27 -4.66
CA GLU A 193 -28.60 -3.93 -5.81
C GLU A 193 -27.80 -5.16 -5.41
N HIS A 194 -27.87 -5.56 -4.12
CA HIS A 194 -27.16 -6.68 -3.53
C HIS A 194 -25.62 -6.58 -3.63
N VAL A 195 -25.08 -5.36 -3.70
CA VAL A 195 -23.62 -5.16 -3.67
C VAL A 195 -23.08 -5.53 -2.30
N ASN A 196 -22.22 -6.52 -2.26
CA ASN A 196 -21.58 -7.00 -1.03
C ASN A 196 -20.43 -6.08 -0.62
N ILE A 197 -20.30 -5.79 0.69
CA ILE A 197 -19.22 -4.99 1.24
C ILE A 197 -18.23 -5.92 1.96
N SER A 198 -17.00 -5.96 1.47
CA SER A 198 -15.90 -6.74 2.06
C SER A 198 -14.97 -5.81 2.85
N LEU A 199 -14.74 -6.16 4.11
CA LEU A 199 -13.93 -5.41 5.06
C LEU A 199 -12.69 -6.23 5.46
N PRO A 200 -11.61 -6.20 4.70
CA PRO A 200 -10.37 -6.86 5.07
C PRO A 200 -9.63 -6.10 6.17
N SER A 201 -8.68 -6.76 6.82
CA SER A 201 -7.77 -6.14 7.78
C SER A 201 -8.46 -5.48 8.97
N LEU A 202 -9.44 -6.17 9.54
CA LEU A 202 -10.15 -5.72 10.73
C LEU A 202 -9.37 -5.99 12.01
N ARG A 203 -9.53 -5.09 12.97
CA ARG A 203 -9.07 -5.24 14.35
C ARG A 203 -10.26 -5.30 15.28
N VAL A 204 -10.25 -6.25 16.20
CA VAL A 204 -11.34 -6.45 17.16
C VAL A 204 -11.51 -5.27 18.13
N ASP A 205 -10.41 -4.54 18.43
CA ASP A 205 -10.40 -3.38 19.33
C ASP A 205 -10.83 -2.05 18.71
N ALA A 206 -11.05 -2.02 17.41
CA ALA A 206 -11.37 -0.79 16.68
C ALA A 206 -12.62 -0.95 15.79
N PHE A 207 -13.42 -2.00 16.00
CA PHE A 207 -14.54 -2.30 15.12
C PHE A 207 -15.88 -2.19 15.85
N SER A 208 -16.84 -1.47 15.25
CA SER A 208 -18.21 -1.34 15.78
C SER A 208 -19.05 -2.55 15.40
N LEU A 209 -19.66 -3.21 16.41
CA LEU A 209 -20.59 -4.31 16.20
C LEU A 209 -21.84 -3.87 15.42
N ASP A 210 -22.28 -2.62 15.57
CA ASP A 210 -23.43 -2.08 14.84
C ASP A 210 -23.14 -1.99 13.34
N VAL A 211 -21.96 -1.51 12.96
CA VAL A 211 -21.51 -1.47 11.56
C VAL A 211 -21.42 -2.88 10.98
N MET A 212 -20.93 -3.84 11.77
CA MET A 212 -20.88 -5.23 11.36
C MET A 212 -22.27 -5.82 11.10
N GLY A 213 -23.21 -5.60 12.00
CA GLY A 213 -24.59 -6.05 11.85
C GLY A 213 -25.18 -5.60 10.52
N LYS A 214 -25.06 -4.32 10.22
CA LYS A 214 -25.54 -3.72 8.96
C LYS A 214 -24.93 -4.36 7.71
N VAL A 215 -23.63 -4.61 7.70
CA VAL A 215 -22.94 -5.26 6.56
C VAL A 215 -23.38 -6.71 6.39
N GLN A 216 -23.56 -7.44 7.49
CA GLN A 216 -23.99 -8.84 7.48
C GLN A 216 -25.46 -9.03 7.08
N ASP A 217 -26.31 -8.01 7.27
CA ASP A 217 -27.71 -8.03 6.83
C ASP A 217 -27.84 -8.05 5.29
N ILE A 218 -26.87 -7.49 4.56
CA ILE A 218 -26.86 -7.54 3.09
C ILE A 218 -26.42 -8.92 2.61
N LYS A 219 -25.27 -9.38 3.09
CA LYS A 219 -24.71 -10.69 2.76
C LYS A 219 -23.85 -11.19 3.91
N LYS A 220 -24.15 -12.40 4.38
CA LYS A 220 -23.32 -13.04 5.39
C LYS A 220 -21.92 -13.29 4.85
N SER A 221 -20.93 -12.63 5.41
CA SER A 221 -19.52 -12.84 5.13
C SER A 221 -18.79 -13.28 6.40
N SER A 222 -17.75 -14.11 6.24
CA SER A 222 -16.89 -14.46 7.36
C SER A 222 -15.99 -13.26 7.71
N LEU A 223 -15.84 -12.99 9.00
CA LEU A 223 -14.88 -12.01 9.50
C LEU A 223 -13.67 -12.75 10.06
N THR A 224 -12.50 -12.17 9.86
CA THR A 224 -11.26 -12.73 10.36
C THR A 224 -10.57 -11.70 11.25
N PHE A 225 -10.35 -12.08 12.50
CA PHE A 225 -9.58 -11.30 13.45
C PHE A 225 -8.32 -12.06 13.83
N ALA A 226 -7.21 -11.35 13.97
CA ALA A 226 -5.91 -11.92 14.27
C ALA A 226 -5.35 -11.39 15.60
N PRO A 227 -5.49 -12.12 16.71
CA PRO A 227 -4.84 -11.77 17.97
C PRO A 227 -3.32 -11.94 17.92
N GLU A 228 -2.80 -12.71 16.96
CA GLU A 228 -1.39 -13.00 16.66
C GLU A 228 -0.68 -13.88 17.72
N ALA A 229 -1.13 -13.84 18.97
CA ALA A 229 -0.57 -14.67 20.04
C ALA A 229 -1.64 -15.03 21.09
N GLY A 230 -1.60 -16.25 21.59
CA GLY A 230 -2.57 -16.77 22.55
C GLY A 230 -2.41 -16.16 23.96
N SER A 231 -1.20 -15.79 24.39
CA SER A 231 -0.98 -15.24 25.74
C SER A 231 -0.89 -13.73 25.74
N GLN A 232 -1.41 -13.08 26.80
CA GLN A 232 -1.29 -11.63 27.00
C GLN A 232 0.18 -11.18 26.93
N ARG A 233 1.07 -11.87 27.63
CA ARG A 233 2.51 -11.55 27.63
C ARG A 233 3.09 -11.48 26.20
N LEU A 234 2.75 -12.40 25.33
CA LEU A 234 3.24 -12.38 23.94
C LEU A 234 2.60 -11.26 23.13
N ARG A 235 1.31 -10.98 23.30
CA ARG A 235 0.67 -9.83 22.65
C ARG A 235 1.32 -8.50 23.06
N ASP A 236 1.70 -8.36 24.32
CA ASP A 236 2.43 -7.18 24.81
C ASP A 236 3.83 -7.11 24.21
N VAL A 237 4.56 -8.24 24.17
CA VAL A 237 5.90 -8.31 23.56
C VAL A 237 5.88 -7.89 22.10
N ILE A 238 4.90 -8.33 21.31
CA ILE A 238 4.78 -7.94 19.90
C ILE A 238 4.07 -6.60 19.69
N ASN A 239 3.68 -5.91 20.74
CA ASN A 239 2.95 -4.64 20.73
C ASN A 239 1.63 -4.71 19.92
N LYS A 240 0.86 -5.80 20.10
CA LYS A 240 -0.43 -5.96 19.39
C LYS A 240 -1.54 -5.10 20.02
N GLY A 241 -1.44 -4.80 21.33
CA GLY A 241 -2.37 -3.92 22.05
C GLY A 241 -3.77 -4.53 22.28
N LEU A 242 -3.91 -5.87 22.23
CA LEU A 242 -5.16 -6.58 22.48
C LEU A 242 -5.11 -7.26 23.86
N THR A 243 -6.10 -6.97 24.71
CA THR A 243 -6.31 -7.71 25.97
C THR A 243 -7.13 -8.97 25.74
N GLU A 244 -7.12 -9.87 26.72
CA GLU A 244 -7.98 -11.06 26.69
C GLU A 244 -9.47 -10.69 26.65
N ASP A 245 -9.85 -9.70 27.48
CA ASP A 245 -11.24 -9.21 27.51
C ASP A 245 -11.71 -8.67 26.16
N ILE A 246 -10.87 -7.88 25.48
CA ILE A 246 -11.18 -7.37 24.13
C ILE A 246 -11.38 -8.53 23.14
N ILE A 247 -10.57 -9.58 23.22
CA ILE A 247 -10.68 -10.73 22.31
C ILE A 247 -11.95 -11.56 22.57
N LEU A 248 -12.34 -11.69 23.84
CA LEU A 248 -13.51 -12.50 24.23
C LEU A 248 -14.87 -11.77 24.02
N HIS A 249 -14.87 -10.44 23.99
CA HIS A 249 -16.07 -9.63 23.85
C HIS A 249 -16.26 -9.01 22.45
N GLY A 250 -15.27 -9.08 21.57
CA GLY A 250 -15.35 -8.69 20.15
C GLY A 250 -15.59 -9.89 19.26
#